data_7ba22d31d2e53067bc28ee829aa71865
#
_entry.id   7ba22d31d2e53067bc28ee829aa71865
#
_cell.length_a   1.000
_cell.length_b   1.000
_cell.length_c   1.000
_cell.angle_alpha   90.00
_cell.angle_beta   90.00
_cell.angle_gamma   90.00
#
_symmetry.space_group_name_H-M   'P 1'
#
loop_
_entity.id
_entity.type
_entity.pdbx_description
1 polymer ?
#
loop_
_entity_poly.entity_id
_entity_poly.type
_entity_poly.pdbx_seq_one_letter_code
_entity_poly.pdbx_strand_id
1 'polypeptide(L)'
;GRDDEGVLVGVLTENWKPSGTGGRSNRGWGVVAEPSARAGATDGTVADDLAALFAADFAARDARSWRAFRADTEFHEGGRANGSYPARFDAPPEPTAADVTVLTAPGNAADRIVARIDAADERVLAVAPRVGGPDDRIVRALRRAAQRGVDVHLLLSDAWYDREANRNLSERLADEPIAVDLAEPRGRFETVHAKGLVVDDAAVVGSLNWNPSAETRNREVLLAVEDESVAEFYARAYAADWRGGGVFLPVTFVGGFGVALAGAVAVARREVAFG
;
A
#
# COMPACT_ATOMS: atom_id res chain seq x y z
N GLY A 1 19.13 -2.89 -15.57
CA GLY A 1 20.37 -3.41 -16.15
C GLY A 1 20.30 -4.91 -16.16
N ARG A 2 20.81 -5.52 -17.21
CA ARG A 2 21.09 -6.96 -17.23
C ARG A 2 22.51 -7.12 -16.73
N ASP A 3 22.63 -7.61 -15.56
CA ASP A 3 23.80 -8.29 -15.05
C ASP A 3 23.54 -9.79 -15.07
N ASP A 4 24.54 -10.59 -14.89
CA ASP A 4 24.46 -12.07 -14.92
C ASP A 4 23.56 -12.64 -13.79
N GLU A 5 22.98 -11.79 -12.95
CA GLU A 5 22.13 -12.14 -11.81
C GLU A 5 20.62 -12.08 -12.09
N GLY A 6 20.19 -11.67 -13.30
CA GLY A 6 18.78 -11.65 -13.71
C GLY A 6 18.14 -10.26 -13.74
N VAL A 7 16.86 -10.20 -14.13
CA VAL A 7 16.07 -8.97 -14.25
C VAL A 7 15.31 -8.71 -12.95
N LEU A 8 15.65 -7.68 -12.19
CA LEU A 8 14.84 -7.23 -11.06
C LEU A 8 13.70 -6.32 -11.53
N VAL A 9 12.52 -6.53 -10.99
CA VAL A 9 11.33 -5.71 -11.24
C VAL A 9 10.98 -4.96 -9.97
N GLY A 10 10.93 -3.63 -10.05
CA GLY A 10 10.45 -2.77 -8.96
C GLY A 10 9.13 -2.10 -9.32
N VAL A 11 8.11 -2.26 -8.47
CA VAL A 11 6.84 -1.53 -8.54
C VAL A 11 6.70 -0.66 -7.31
N LEU A 12 6.49 0.64 -7.52
CA LEU A 12 6.48 1.65 -6.47
C LEU A 12 5.15 2.41 -6.48
N THR A 13 4.74 2.86 -5.30
CA THR A 13 3.59 3.78 -5.16
C THR A 13 3.97 5.23 -5.42
N GLU A 14 5.27 5.52 -5.56
CA GLU A 14 5.81 6.86 -5.66
C GLU A 14 6.02 7.33 -7.09
N ASN A 15 5.90 8.63 -7.29
CA ASN A 15 6.30 9.28 -8.53
C ASN A 15 7.82 9.51 -8.56
N TRP A 16 8.41 9.43 -9.73
CA TRP A 16 9.83 9.74 -9.98
C TRP A 16 10.07 11.26 -9.96
N LYS A 17 9.95 11.85 -8.80
CA LYS A 17 10.16 13.28 -8.54
C LYS A 17 10.75 13.47 -7.13
N PRO A 18 11.32 14.66 -6.82
CA PRO A 18 11.99 14.91 -5.54
C PRO A 18 11.16 14.56 -4.29
N SER A 19 9.86 14.79 -4.30
CA SER A 19 8.97 14.43 -3.17
C SER A 19 8.74 12.92 -3.02
N GLY A 20 8.85 12.15 -4.11
CA GLY A 20 8.63 10.70 -4.10
C GLY A 20 9.90 9.90 -3.86
N THR A 21 10.96 10.19 -4.64
CA THR A 21 12.19 9.37 -4.64
C THR A 21 13.43 10.14 -4.24
N GLY A 22 13.32 11.38 -3.88
CA GLY A 22 14.44 12.31 -3.75
C GLY A 22 14.69 12.90 -2.37
N GLY A 23 14.27 12.30 -1.28
CA GLY A 23 14.69 12.69 0.06
C GLY A 23 13.87 13.77 0.76
N ARG A 24 12.80 14.30 0.15
CA ARG A 24 11.66 14.86 0.89
C ARG A 24 10.53 13.89 0.73
N SER A 25 10.16 13.28 1.82
CA SER A 25 9.64 11.97 1.64
C SER A 25 8.18 11.89 1.92
N ASN A 26 7.50 11.51 0.89
CA ASN A 26 6.25 10.82 1.05
C ASN A 26 6.50 9.48 1.77
N ARG A 27 5.50 9.03 2.50
CA ARG A 27 5.38 7.63 2.86
C ARG A 27 4.90 6.87 1.63
N GLY A 28 5.78 6.16 0.97
CA GLY A 28 5.50 5.25 -0.13
C GLY A 28 5.70 3.79 0.26
N TRP A 29 5.14 2.89 -0.53
CA TRP A 29 5.39 1.46 -0.49
C TRP A 29 6.04 1.03 -1.80
N GLY A 30 6.75 -0.10 -1.79
CA GLY A 30 7.34 -0.67 -2.98
C GLY A 30 7.58 -2.15 -2.83
N VAL A 31 7.53 -2.85 -3.95
CA VAL A 31 7.84 -4.28 -4.07
C VAL A 31 8.96 -4.45 -5.06
N VAL A 32 9.92 -5.28 -4.75
CA VAL A 32 10.92 -5.78 -5.69
C VAL A 32 10.68 -7.27 -5.88
N ALA A 33 10.51 -7.69 -7.13
CA ALA A 33 10.35 -9.08 -7.51
C ALA A 33 11.57 -9.53 -8.34
N GLU A 34 12.09 -10.70 -8.01
CA GLU A 34 13.12 -11.36 -8.79
C GLU A 34 12.53 -12.17 -9.97
N PRO A 35 13.34 -12.52 -10.99
CA PRO A 35 12.84 -13.18 -12.20
C PRO A 35 12.18 -14.52 -11.96
N SER A 36 12.51 -15.20 -10.87
CA SER A 36 11.92 -16.47 -10.48
C SER A 36 10.50 -16.36 -9.93
N ALA A 37 10.04 -15.14 -9.63
CA ALA A 37 8.67 -14.91 -9.20
C ALA A 37 7.70 -15.28 -10.34
N ARG A 38 6.86 -16.28 -10.11
CA ARG A 38 5.86 -16.72 -11.10
C ARG A 38 4.79 -15.66 -11.23
N ALA A 39 4.47 -15.30 -12.46
CA ALA A 39 3.28 -14.50 -12.74
C ALA A 39 2.06 -15.43 -12.66
N GLY A 40 1.27 -15.29 -11.65
CA GLY A 40 0.01 -15.96 -11.31
C GLY A 40 -0.55 -16.95 -12.33
N ALA A 41 -1.37 -16.74 -13.26
CA ALA A 41 -2.00 -17.72 -14.14
C ALA A 41 -1.29 -17.91 -15.49
N THR A 42 -0.10 -17.36 -15.70
CA THR A 42 0.67 -17.44 -16.95
C THR A 42 1.94 -18.26 -16.76
N ASP A 43 2.42 -18.90 -17.84
CA ASP A 43 3.70 -19.64 -17.83
C ASP A 43 4.94 -18.70 -17.82
N GLY A 44 4.71 -17.37 -17.75
CA GLY A 44 5.74 -16.33 -17.74
C GLY A 44 6.12 -15.86 -16.33
N THR A 45 7.13 -15.02 -16.27
CA THR A 45 7.53 -14.31 -15.05
C THR A 45 6.86 -12.94 -14.95
N VAL A 46 6.83 -12.33 -13.76
CA VAL A 46 6.40 -10.93 -13.57
C VAL A 46 7.16 -9.98 -14.51
N ALA A 47 8.45 -10.25 -14.76
CA ALA A 47 9.26 -9.47 -15.67
C ALA A 47 8.77 -9.57 -17.13
N ASP A 48 8.33 -10.76 -17.56
CA ASP A 48 7.80 -10.97 -18.91
C ASP A 48 6.48 -10.23 -19.09
N ASP A 49 5.57 -10.30 -18.13
CA ASP A 49 4.29 -9.60 -18.16
C ASP A 49 4.48 -8.07 -18.22
N LEU A 50 5.39 -7.52 -17.41
CA LEU A 50 5.68 -6.09 -17.43
C LEU A 50 6.42 -5.66 -18.70
N ALA A 51 7.30 -6.49 -19.24
CA ALA A 51 7.95 -6.23 -20.52
C ALA A 51 6.94 -6.22 -21.67
N ALA A 52 5.99 -7.15 -21.67
CA ALA A 52 4.91 -7.19 -22.66
C ALA A 52 4.00 -5.96 -22.56
N LEU A 53 3.62 -5.56 -21.34
CA LEU A 53 2.85 -4.35 -21.08
C LEU A 53 3.58 -3.10 -21.60
N PHE A 54 4.86 -2.96 -21.26
CA PHE A 54 5.68 -1.84 -21.70
C PHE A 54 5.80 -1.82 -23.23
N ALA A 55 6.01 -2.97 -23.88
CA ALA A 55 6.09 -3.05 -25.32
C ALA A 55 4.78 -2.63 -26.00
N ALA A 56 3.63 -3.03 -25.43
CA ALA A 56 2.31 -2.64 -25.93
C ALA A 56 2.09 -1.12 -25.81
N ASP A 57 2.42 -0.54 -24.67
CA ASP A 57 2.30 0.90 -24.43
C ASP A 57 3.27 1.70 -25.32
N PHE A 58 4.49 1.21 -25.50
CA PHE A 58 5.49 1.86 -26.35
C PHE A 58 5.10 1.83 -27.86
N ALA A 59 4.38 0.80 -28.27
CA ALA A 59 3.86 0.66 -29.63
C ALA A 59 2.53 1.41 -29.85
N ALA A 60 1.95 2.00 -28.83
CA ALA A 60 0.68 2.73 -28.92
C ALA A 60 0.82 3.96 -29.83
N ARG A 61 -0.29 4.32 -30.51
CA ARG A 61 -0.30 5.43 -31.50
C ARG A 61 0.01 6.79 -30.91
N ASP A 62 -0.24 6.99 -29.62
CA ASP A 62 0.01 8.22 -28.86
C ASP A 62 1.40 8.25 -28.21
N ALA A 63 2.15 7.15 -28.30
CA ALA A 63 3.55 7.14 -27.88
C ALA A 63 4.41 8.02 -28.80
N ARG A 64 5.20 8.89 -28.19
CA ARG A 64 6.11 9.80 -28.90
C ARG A 64 7.55 9.42 -28.63
N SER A 65 8.39 9.44 -29.68
CA SER A 65 9.83 9.26 -29.48
C SER A 65 10.40 10.38 -28.58
N TRP A 66 11.42 10.06 -27.80
CA TRP A 66 12.13 11.05 -26.99
C TRP A 66 12.60 12.27 -27.79
N ARG A 67 13.07 12.04 -29.02
CA ARG A 67 13.51 13.11 -29.92
C ARG A 67 12.38 14.08 -30.27
N ALA A 68 11.19 13.55 -30.57
CA ALA A 68 10.01 14.35 -30.88
C ALA A 68 9.48 15.09 -29.64
N PHE A 69 9.43 14.39 -28.50
CA PHE A 69 9.01 14.99 -27.24
C PHE A 69 9.93 16.14 -26.82
N ARG A 70 11.25 15.92 -26.88
CA ARG A 70 12.25 16.94 -26.51
C ARG A 70 12.22 18.17 -27.41
N ALA A 71 11.87 18.02 -28.69
CA ALA A 71 11.82 19.14 -29.63
C ALA A 71 10.73 20.17 -29.28
N ASP A 72 9.63 19.69 -28.65
CA ASP A 72 8.46 20.50 -28.35
C ASP A 72 8.29 20.82 -26.84
N THR A 73 9.29 20.48 -26.02
CA THR A 73 9.17 20.60 -24.56
C THR A 73 10.27 21.48 -24.00
N GLU A 74 9.89 22.52 -23.25
CA GLU A 74 10.82 23.26 -22.40
C GLU A 74 11.07 22.48 -21.12
N PHE A 75 12.33 22.19 -20.82
CA PHE A 75 12.76 21.54 -19.61
C PHE A 75 13.22 22.58 -18.59
N HIS A 76 12.62 22.53 -17.42
CA HIS A 76 13.08 23.31 -16.28
C HIS A 76 13.86 22.40 -15.34
N GLU A 77 14.98 22.89 -14.82
CA GLU A 77 15.70 22.18 -13.76
C GLU A 77 14.81 22.10 -12.52
N GLY A 78 14.44 20.89 -12.13
CA GLY A 78 13.76 20.65 -10.87
C GLY A 78 14.67 20.96 -9.69
N GLY A 79 14.13 21.53 -8.62
CA GLY A 79 14.86 21.71 -7.38
C GLY A 79 15.41 20.38 -6.87
N ARG A 80 16.65 20.36 -6.40
CA ARG A 80 17.21 19.16 -5.77
C ARG A 80 16.48 18.88 -4.46
N ALA A 81 16.14 17.63 -4.24
CA ALA A 81 15.69 17.18 -2.93
C ALA A 81 16.88 17.25 -1.96
N ASN A 82 16.71 17.93 -0.85
CA ASN A 82 17.74 18.16 0.15
C ASN A 82 17.33 17.76 1.57
N GLY A 83 16.22 17.07 1.71
CA GLY A 83 15.76 16.48 2.96
C GLY A 83 15.98 14.97 2.98
N SER A 84 16.15 14.42 4.16
CA SER A 84 16.15 12.98 4.39
C SER A 84 15.43 12.67 5.69
N TYR A 85 14.75 11.51 5.70
CA TYR A 85 14.17 10.98 6.92
C TYR A 85 14.90 9.68 7.27
N PRO A 86 15.18 9.43 8.55
CA PRO A 86 15.81 8.19 8.95
C PRO A 86 14.93 7.02 8.59
N ALA A 87 15.51 5.95 8.05
CA ALA A 87 14.83 4.68 7.89
C ALA A 87 14.41 4.18 9.27
N ARG A 88 13.11 3.94 9.46
CA ARG A 88 12.53 3.51 10.75
C ARG A 88 11.87 2.15 10.65
N PHE A 89 11.98 1.52 9.50
CA PHE A 89 11.47 0.17 9.29
C PHE A 89 12.64 -0.80 9.30
N ASP A 90 12.38 -1.94 9.86
CA ASP A 90 13.26 -3.08 9.74
C ASP A 90 13.50 -3.40 8.27
N ALA A 91 14.57 -4.13 8.01
CA ALA A 91 14.83 -4.66 6.68
C ALA A 91 13.57 -5.41 6.18
N PRO A 92 13.30 -5.37 4.86
CA PRO A 92 12.27 -6.21 4.30
C PRO A 92 12.52 -7.67 4.68
N PRO A 93 11.48 -8.53 4.65
CA PRO A 93 11.67 -9.95 4.88
C PRO A 93 12.70 -10.49 3.88
N GLU A 94 13.35 -11.58 4.25
CA GLU A 94 14.18 -12.31 3.29
C GLU A 94 13.35 -12.67 2.06
N PRO A 95 13.96 -12.67 0.86
CA PRO A 95 13.25 -13.04 -0.35
C PRO A 95 12.54 -14.37 -0.19
N THR A 96 11.25 -14.39 -0.48
CA THR A 96 10.41 -15.58 -0.41
C THR A 96 9.89 -15.94 -1.78
N ALA A 97 9.67 -17.24 -2.03
CA ALA A 97 8.99 -17.70 -3.23
C ALA A 97 7.49 -17.49 -3.04
N ALA A 98 6.94 -16.48 -3.70
CA ALA A 98 5.53 -16.12 -3.61
C ALA A 98 4.85 -16.16 -4.97
N ASP A 99 3.55 -16.43 -4.97
CA ASP A 99 2.74 -16.21 -6.16
C ASP A 99 2.47 -14.71 -6.31
N VAL A 100 2.87 -14.16 -7.45
CA VAL A 100 2.73 -12.73 -7.75
C VAL A 100 1.87 -12.54 -8.98
N THR A 101 0.86 -11.69 -8.88
CA THR A 101 -0.02 -11.33 -10.00
C THR A 101 0.18 -9.88 -10.38
N VAL A 102 0.42 -9.62 -11.67
CA VAL A 102 0.44 -8.26 -12.23
C VAL A 102 -0.98 -7.77 -12.44
N LEU A 103 -1.31 -6.63 -11.86
CA LEU A 103 -2.59 -5.95 -12.02
C LEU A 103 -2.37 -4.63 -12.75
N THR A 104 -3.27 -4.29 -13.69
CA THR A 104 -3.13 -3.09 -14.52
C THR A 104 -4.41 -2.27 -14.59
N ALA A 105 -4.26 -0.96 -14.72
CA ALA A 105 -5.33 -0.06 -15.10
C ALA A 105 -4.91 0.75 -16.36
N PRO A 106 -5.83 1.06 -17.28
CA PRO A 106 -7.12 0.39 -17.42
C PRO A 106 -6.93 -1.11 -17.63
N GLY A 107 -7.77 -1.91 -16.99
CA GLY A 107 -7.68 -3.38 -17.07
C GLY A 107 -8.34 -4.06 -15.89
N ASN A 108 -7.60 -4.97 -15.25
CA ASN A 108 -8.14 -5.84 -14.22
C ASN A 108 -7.95 -5.32 -12.77
N ALA A 109 -7.17 -4.26 -12.55
CA ALA A 109 -6.73 -3.89 -11.20
C ALA A 109 -7.89 -3.64 -10.22
N ALA A 110 -8.82 -2.76 -10.58
CA ALA A 110 -9.93 -2.42 -9.68
C ALA A 110 -10.84 -3.63 -9.39
N ASP A 111 -11.13 -4.46 -10.41
CA ASP A 111 -11.93 -5.69 -10.24
C ASP A 111 -11.24 -6.69 -9.31
N ARG A 112 -9.93 -6.86 -9.47
CA ARG A 112 -9.14 -7.78 -8.63
C ARG A 112 -8.99 -7.28 -7.19
N ILE A 113 -8.84 -5.97 -6.98
CA ILE A 113 -8.84 -5.37 -5.64
C ILE A 113 -10.20 -5.61 -4.97
N VAL A 114 -11.29 -5.29 -5.65
CA VAL A 114 -12.65 -5.50 -5.12
C VAL A 114 -12.89 -6.97 -4.79
N ALA A 115 -12.52 -7.89 -5.69
CA ALA A 115 -12.67 -9.32 -5.45
C ALA A 115 -11.89 -9.82 -4.23
N ARG A 116 -10.66 -9.32 -4.00
CA ARG A 116 -9.88 -9.66 -2.80
C ARG A 116 -10.53 -9.15 -1.52
N ILE A 117 -10.98 -7.90 -1.51
CA ILE A 117 -11.68 -7.33 -0.35
C ILE A 117 -12.99 -8.10 -0.08
N ASP A 118 -13.72 -8.46 -1.13
CA ASP A 118 -14.95 -9.24 -0.98
C ASP A 118 -14.71 -10.69 -0.51
N ALA A 119 -13.51 -11.22 -0.72
CA ALA A 119 -13.09 -12.55 -0.26
C ALA A 119 -12.38 -12.55 1.09
N ALA A 120 -12.12 -11.38 1.69
CA ALA A 120 -11.45 -11.27 2.97
C ALA A 120 -12.25 -11.95 4.09
N ASP A 121 -11.54 -12.69 4.95
CA ASP A 121 -12.08 -13.42 6.09
C ASP A 121 -11.71 -12.78 7.44
N GLU A 122 -10.50 -12.22 7.57
CA GLU A 122 -9.99 -11.74 8.86
C GLU A 122 -9.80 -10.23 8.89
N ARG A 123 -9.00 -9.68 7.97
CA ARG A 123 -8.60 -8.26 8.01
C ARG A 123 -8.42 -7.64 6.63
N VAL A 124 -8.66 -6.33 6.56
CA VAL A 124 -8.29 -5.47 5.43
C VAL A 124 -7.63 -4.20 5.95
N LEU A 125 -6.34 -4.01 5.65
CA LEU A 125 -5.61 -2.79 5.97
C LEU A 125 -5.34 -2.02 4.69
N ALA A 126 -6.00 -0.90 4.53
CA ALA A 126 -6.03 -0.12 3.30
C ALA A 126 -5.35 1.23 3.48
N VAL A 127 -4.39 1.59 2.62
CA VAL A 127 -3.73 2.89 2.62
C VAL A 127 -3.83 3.55 1.27
N ALA A 128 -4.25 4.81 1.23
CA ALA A 128 -4.29 5.61 0.02
C ALA A 128 -4.10 7.10 0.34
N PRO A 129 -3.53 7.91 -0.57
CA PRO A 129 -3.49 9.36 -0.39
C PRO A 129 -4.90 9.93 -0.29
N ARG A 130 -5.76 9.47 -1.18
CA ARG A 130 -7.16 9.87 -1.32
C ARG A 130 -7.93 8.82 -2.09
N VAL A 131 -9.23 8.70 -1.81
CA VAL A 131 -10.15 7.84 -2.56
C VAL A 131 -11.26 8.67 -3.23
N GLY A 132 -11.97 8.07 -4.18
CA GLY A 132 -12.98 8.75 -5.00
C GLY A 132 -14.25 9.19 -4.27
N GLY A 133 -14.40 8.83 -3.01
CA GLY A 133 -15.54 9.18 -2.17
C GLY A 133 -16.29 7.95 -1.64
N PRO A 134 -17.39 8.14 -0.90
CA PRO A 134 -18.11 7.04 -0.23
C PRO A 134 -18.75 6.04 -1.22
N ASP A 135 -19.03 6.48 -2.44
CA ASP A 135 -19.63 5.65 -3.49
C ASP A 135 -18.58 5.01 -4.42
N ASP A 136 -17.29 5.24 -4.15
CA ASP A 136 -16.22 4.56 -4.85
C ASP A 136 -16.34 3.03 -4.68
N ARG A 137 -16.05 2.28 -5.76
CA ARG A 137 -16.25 0.82 -5.77
C ARG A 137 -15.38 0.09 -4.73
N ILE A 138 -14.16 0.58 -4.48
CA ILE A 138 -13.26 0.03 -3.48
C ILE A 138 -13.80 0.34 -2.09
N VAL A 139 -14.24 1.58 -1.82
CA VAL A 139 -14.88 1.95 -0.54
C VAL A 139 -16.12 1.12 -0.27
N ARG A 140 -16.97 0.90 -1.29
CA ARG A 140 -18.11 0.00 -1.15
C ARG A 140 -17.71 -1.45 -0.83
N ALA A 141 -16.60 -1.94 -1.38
CA ALA A 141 -16.09 -3.27 -1.04
C ALA A 141 -15.59 -3.32 0.42
N LEU A 142 -14.86 -2.30 0.89
CA LEU A 142 -14.45 -2.18 2.29
C LEU A 142 -15.66 -2.21 3.24
N ARG A 143 -16.73 -1.49 2.91
CA ARG A 143 -17.99 -1.51 3.69
C ARG A 143 -18.62 -2.90 3.75
N ARG A 144 -18.67 -3.61 2.61
CA ARG A 144 -19.20 -4.99 2.59
C ARG A 144 -18.36 -5.95 3.44
N ALA A 145 -17.03 -5.82 3.37
CA ALA A 145 -16.13 -6.63 4.19
C ALA A 145 -16.38 -6.37 5.69
N ALA A 146 -16.41 -5.10 6.10
CA ALA A 146 -16.70 -4.71 7.48
C ALA A 146 -18.07 -5.19 7.96
N GLN A 147 -19.10 -5.11 7.11
CA GLN A 147 -20.45 -5.62 7.42
C GLN A 147 -20.49 -7.15 7.59
N ARG A 148 -19.54 -7.90 7.01
CA ARG A 148 -19.35 -9.34 7.26
C ARG A 148 -18.64 -9.65 8.57
N GLY A 149 -18.06 -8.63 9.23
CA GLY A 149 -17.31 -8.78 10.48
C GLY A 149 -15.78 -8.82 10.28
N VAL A 150 -15.29 -8.56 9.07
CA VAL A 150 -13.87 -8.42 8.78
C VAL A 150 -13.34 -7.15 9.47
N ASP A 151 -12.14 -7.20 10.05
CA ASP A 151 -11.47 -6.04 10.65
C ASP A 151 -10.93 -5.11 9.55
N VAL A 152 -11.63 -4.00 9.30
CA VAL A 152 -11.33 -3.10 8.18
C VAL A 152 -10.82 -1.74 8.65
N HIS A 153 -9.62 -1.39 8.20
CA HIS A 153 -8.96 -0.12 8.48
C HIS A 153 -8.61 0.62 7.20
N LEU A 154 -8.90 1.90 7.13
CA LEU A 154 -8.58 2.79 6.02
C LEU A 154 -7.74 3.97 6.51
N LEU A 155 -6.47 4.03 6.10
CA LEU A 155 -5.55 5.12 6.38
C LEU A 155 -5.44 6.06 5.19
N LEU A 156 -5.75 7.33 5.41
CA LEU A 156 -5.74 8.37 4.39
C LEU A 156 -4.66 9.43 4.69
N SER A 157 -4.27 10.19 3.68
CA SER A 157 -3.31 11.28 3.85
C SER A 157 -3.94 12.48 4.56
N ASP A 158 -3.21 13.09 5.50
CA ASP A 158 -3.53 14.42 6.06
C ASP A 158 -2.82 15.56 5.31
N ALA A 159 -2.37 15.32 4.06
CA ALA A 159 -1.80 16.37 3.22
C ALA A 159 -2.80 17.50 3.02
N TRP A 160 -2.33 18.73 3.06
CA TRP A 160 -3.18 19.93 3.02
C TRP A 160 -4.15 19.99 1.82
N TYR A 161 -3.76 19.41 0.68
CA TYR A 161 -4.55 19.39 -0.55
C TYR A 161 -5.58 18.24 -0.59
N ASP A 162 -5.47 17.22 0.28
CA ASP A 162 -6.41 16.09 0.37
C ASP A 162 -7.21 16.08 1.67
N ARG A 163 -6.76 16.82 2.68
CA ARG A 163 -7.28 16.81 4.05
C ARG A 163 -8.80 17.01 4.13
N GLU A 164 -9.33 18.00 3.46
CA GLU A 164 -10.75 18.29 3.51
C GLU A 164 -11.58 17.14 2.94
N ALA A 165 -11.19 16.62 1.77
CA ALA A 165 -11.87 15.49 1.16
C ALA A 165 -11.80 14.22 2.01
N ASN A 166 -10.64 13.96 2.61
CA ASN A 166 -10.41 12.79 3.45
C ASN A 166 -11.18 12.89 4.79
N ARG A 167 -11.25 14.06 5.41
CA ARG A 167 -12.09 14.29 6.60
C ARG A 167 -13.57 14.10 6.30
N ASN A 168 -14.06 14.68 5.21
CA ASN A 168 -15.43 14.50 4.76
C ASN A 168 -15.77 13.00 4.54
N LEU A 169 -14.83 12.22 4.00
CA LEU A 169 -15.04 10.78 3.86
C LEU A 169 -15.06 10.09 5.21
N SER A 170 -14.13 10.40 6.11
CA SER A 170 -14.09 9.83 7.47
C SER A 170 -15.40 10.11 8.21
N GLU A 171 -15.92 11.34 8.15
CA GLU A 171 -17.20 11.70 8.75
C GLU A 171 -18.37 10.90 8.17
N ARG A 172 -18.37 10.66 6.85
CA ARG A 172 -19.43 9.89 6.19
C ARG A 172 -19.38 8.39 6.50
N LEU A 173 -18.23 7.89 6.91
CA LEU A 173 -18.02 6.50 7.29
C LEU A 173 -18.07 6.28 8.81
N ALA A 174 -18.31 7.34 9.60
CA ALA A 174 -18.25 7.27 11.07
C ALA A 174 -19.25 6.30 11.70
N ASP A 175 -20.38 6.08 11.04
CA ASP A 175 -21.42 5.13 11.51
C ASP A 175 -21.26 3.72 10.92
N GLU A 176 -20.25 3.51 10.08
CA GLU A 176 -19.94 2.21 9.48
C GLU A 176 -18.88 1.46 10.32
N PRO A 177 -18.86 0.13 10.32
CA PRO A 177 -17.88 -0.64 11.07
C PRO A 177 -16.49 -0.65 10.39
N ILE A 178 -16.05 0.49 9.86
CA ILE A 178 -14.72 0.71 9.27
C ILE A 178 -13.97 1.70 10.14
N ALA A 179 -12.77 1.33 10.57
CA ALA A 179 -11.87 2.28 11.21
C ALA A 179 -11.22 3.16 10.14
N VAL A 180 -11.43 4.48 10.21
CA VAL A 180 -10.83 5.45 9.28
C VAL A 180 -9.97 6.43 10.06
N ASP A 181 -8.73 6.65 9.63
CA ASP A 181 -7.84 7.64 10.23
C ASP A 181 -7.05 8.40 9.16
N LEU A 182 -6.55 9.58 9.52
CA LEU A 182 -5.67 10.39 8.70
C LEU A 182 -4.24 10.31 9.25
N ALA A 183 -3.31 9.93 8.39
CA ALA A 183 -1.93 9.70 8.77
C ALA A 183 -1.21 11.00 9.13
N GLU A 184 -0.87 11.16 10.39
CA GLU A 184 -0.06 12.27 10.89
C GLU A 184 1.45 12.02 10.68
N PRO A 185 2.17 12.94 10.04
CA PRO A 185 3.61 12.76 9.74
C PRO A 185 4.49 12.54 10.97
N ARG A 186 4.33 13.33 12.01
CA ARG A 186 5.11 13.29 13.26
C ARG A 186 6.63 13.17 13.04
N GLY A 187 7.15 13.81 11.99
CA GLY A 187 8.58 13.82 11.65
C GLY A 187 9.12 12.53 11.03
N ARG A 188 8.25 11.60 10.62
CA ARG A 188 8.64 10.35 9.95
C ARG A 188 8.58 10.44 8.44
N PHE A 189 7.69 11.25 7.92
CA PHE A 189 7.48 11.54 6.50
C PHE A 189 6.75 12.89 6.38
N GLU A 190 6.60 13.43 5.19
CA GLU A 190 5.88 14.68 4.95
C GLU A 190 4.39 14.42 4.68
N THR A 191 4.08 13.47 3.80
CA THR A 191 2.71 13.05 3.47
C THR A 191 2.65 11.55 3.19
N VAL A 192 1.46 10.96 3.28
CA VAL A 192 1.22 9.61 2.76
C VAL A 192 0.93 9.68 1.28
N HIS A 193 1.67 8.89 0.51
CA HIS A 193 1.46 8.68 -0.92
C HIS A 193 1.42 7.20 -1.28
N ALA A 194 1.51 6.32 -0.28
CA ALA A 194 1.31 4.89 -0.46
C ALA A 194 -0.08 4.59 -1.02
N LYS A 195 -0.15 3.60 -1.88
CA LYS A 195 -1.39 3.01 -2.39
C LYS A 195 -1.23 1.51 -2.26
N GLY A 196 -1.83 0.98 -1.23
CA GLY A 196 -1.63 -0.42 -0.90
C GLY A 196 -2.73 -1.00 -0.06
N LEU A 197 -2.75 -2.30 -0.04
CA LEU A 197 -3.76 -3.10 0.62
C LEU A 197 -3.09 -4.35 1.21
N VAL A 198 -3.38 -4.66 2.46
CA VAL A 198 -3.15 -5.97 3.03
C VAL A 198 -4.52 -6.61 3.22
N VAL A 199 -4.71 -7.79 2.68
CA VAL A 199 -5.93 -8.60 2.85
C VAL A 199 -5.49 -9.96 3.35
N ASP A 200 -5.84 -10.26 4.58
CA ASP A 200 -5.41 -11.47 5.26
C ASP A 200 -3.90 -11.70 5.11
N ASP A 201 -3.48 -12.74 4.38
CA ASP A 201 -2.07 -13.09 4.13
C ASP A 201 -1.54 -12.61 2.77
N ALA A 202 -2.22 -11.67 2.12
CA ALA A 202 -1.80 -11.12 0.84
C ALA A 202 -1.56 -9.60 0.91
N ALA A 203 -0.65 -9.10 0.07
CA ALA A 203 -0.41 -7.68 -0.10
C ALA A 203 -0.61 -7.23 -1.54
N VAL A 204 -1.21 -6.07 -1.75
CA VAL A 204 -1.31 -5.41 -3.07
C VAL A 204 -0.64 -4.05 -2.99
N VAL A 205 0.35 -3.81 -3.85
CA VAL A 205 1.14 -2.58 -3.84
C VAL A 205 1.33 -2.08 -5.27
N GLY A 206 1.12 -0.78 -5.49
CA GLY A 206 1.38 -0.19 -6.80
C GLY A 206 0.93 1.25 -6.96
N SER A 207 0.81 1.68 -8.20
CA SER A 207 0.63 3.10 -8.52
C SER A 207 -0.83 3.58 -8.51
N LEU A 208 -1.83 2.68 -8.52
CA LEU A 208 -3.24 3.00 -8.70
C LEU A 208 -3.79 3.87 -7.57
N ASN A 209 -4.19 5.08 -7.88
CA ASN A 209 -5.05 5.86 -6.99
C ASN A 209 -6.50 5.35 -7.06
N TRP A 210 -7.17 5.29 -5.91
CA TRP A 210 -8.51 4.72 -5.82
C TRP A 210 -9.57 5.74 -6.21
N ASN A 211 -9.69 5.95 -7.50
CA ASN A 211 -10.69 6.83 -8.09
C ASN A 211 -10.96 6.44 -9.56
N PRO A 212 -12.13 6.77 -10.09
CA PRO A 212 -12.54 6.37 -11.44
C PRO A 212 -11.59 6.83 -12.57
N SER A 213 -10.94 7.97 -12.40
CA SER A 213 -10.00 8.47 -13.42
C SER A 213 -8.73 7.61 -13.49
N ALA A 214 -8.17 7.24 -12.35
CA ALA A 214 -7.00 6.36 -12.30
C ALA A 214 -7.34 4.95 -12.81
N GLU A 215 -8.52 4.45 -12.48
CA GLU A 215 -8.97 3.12 -12.94
C GLU A 215 -9.16 3.00 -14.45
N THR A 216 -9.58 4.09 -15.11
CA THR A 216 -10.06 4.03 -16.50
C THR A 216 -9.23 4.82 -17.50
N ARG A 217 -8.37 5.74 -17.07
CA ARG A 217 -7.66 6.68 -17.94
C ARG A 217 -6.14 6.67 -17.76
N ASN A 218 -5.65 6.28 -16.58
CA ASN A 218 -4.22 6.22 -16.33
C ASN A 218 -3.69 4.81 -16.61
N ARG A 219 -2.43 4.73 -17.06
CA ARG A 219 -1.70 3.48 -17.00
C ARG A 219 -1.13 3.32 -15.60
N GLU A 220 -1.65 2.34 -14.87
CA GLU A 220 -1.22 1.99 -13.53
C GLU A 220 -0.81 0.52 -13.47
N VAL A 221 0.14 0.23 -12.60
CA VAL A 221 0.65 -1.13 -12.38
C VAL A 221 0.71 -1.41 -10.88
N LEU A 222 0.24 -2.59 -10.50
CA LEU A 222 0.33 -3.10 -9.15
C LEU A 222 0.80 -4.56 -9.17
N LEU A 223 1.40 -4.98 -8.09
CA LEU A 223 1.64 -6.39 -7.80
C LEU A 223 0.76 -6.82 -6.63
N ALA A 224 0.08 -7.94 -6.82
CA ALA A 224 -0.55 -8.69 -5.73
C ALA A 224 0.37 -9.85 -5.38
N VAL A 225 0.78 -9.94 -4.13
CA VAL A 225 1.72 -10.92 -3.60
C VAL A 225 0.99 -11.77 -2.58
N GLU A 226 0.89 -13.06 -2.83
CA GLU A 226 0.26 -14.05 -1.95
C GLU A 226 1.36 -14.67 -1.07
N ASP A 227 1.67 -14.01 0.05
CA ASP A 227 2.68 -14.49 1.00
C ASP A 227 2.51 -13.81 2.36
N GLU A 228 2.36 -14.60 3.41
CA GLU A 228 2.14 -14.15 4.79
C GLU A 228 3.26 -13.24 5.29
N SER A 229 4.52 -13.55 5.01
CA SER A 229 5.65 -12.75 5.49
C SER A 229 5.70 -11.35 4.86
N VAL A 230 5.31 -11.27 3.58
CA VAL A 230 5.18 -10.01 2.84
C VAL A 230 3.97 -9.23 3.35
N ALA A 231 2.83 -9.88 3.54
CA ALA A 231 1.63 -9.26 4.12
C ALA A 231 1.90 -8.69 5.52
N GLU A 232 2.56 -9.46 6.38
CA GLU A 232 2.94 -9.02 7.73
C GLU A 232 3.96 -7.87 7.72
N PHE A 233 4.88 -7.83 6.76
CA PHE A 233 5.78 -6.67 6.60
C PHE A 233 4.99 -5.38 6.35
N TYR A 234 4.04 -5.40 5.40
CA TYR A 234 3.21 -4.23 5.11
C TYR A 234 2.22 -3.93 6.23
N ALA A 235 1.70 -4.94 6.92
CA ALA A 235 0.85 -4.75 8.10
C ALA A 235 1.59 -4.02 9.22
N ARG A 236 2.86 -4.36 9.49
CA ARG A 236 3.70 -3.63 10.45
C ARG A 236 3.98 -2.20 10.01
N ALA A 237 4.28 -1.98 8.72
CA ALA A 237 4.48 -0.64 8.17
C ALA A 237 3.20 0.22 8.32
N TYR A 238 2.05 -0.37 7.98
CA TYR A 238 0.73 0.22 8.14
C TYR A 238 0.45 0.60 9.60
N ALA A 239 0.65 -0.34 10.52
CA ALA A 239 0.40 -0.15 11.94
C ALA A 239 1.26 0.98 12.55
N ALA A 240 2.52 1.09 12.11
CA ALA A 240 3.39 2.18 12.51
C ALA A 240 2.90 3.55 12.02
N ASP A 241 2.24 3.61 10.87
CA ASP A 241 1.68 4.84 10.30
C ASP A 241 0.31 5.17 10.88
N TRP A 242 -0.51 4.18 11.19
CA TRP A 242 -1.86 4.31 11.73
C TRP A 242 -1.91 5.11 13.04
N ARG A 243 -1.03 4.84 13.97
CA ARG A 243 -1.03 5.47 15.31
C ARG A 243 0.18 6.37 15.56
N GLY A 244 0.78 6.87 14.51
CA GLY A 244 1.94 7.72 14.66
C GLY A 244 3.17 7.01 15.25
N GLY A 245 3.31 5.70 15.03
CA GLY A 245 4.40 4.87 15.53
C GLY A 245 4.11 4.15 16.84
N GLY A 246 2.84 4.13 17.29
CA GLY A 246 2.40 3.21 18.34
C GLY A 246 2.50 1.75 17.87
N VAL A 247 2.77 0.85 18.79
CA VAL A 247 2.78 -0.59 18.48
C VAL A 247 1.34 -1.03 18.20
N PHE A 248 1.08 -1.42 16.97
CA PHE A 248 -0.14 -2.15 16.63
C PHE A 248 0.09 -3.61 17.05
N LEU A 249 -0.57 -4.02 18.13
CA LEU A 249 -0.64 -5.43 18.46
C LEU A 249 -1.90 -5.99 17.78
N PRO A 250 -1.78 -7.01 16.93
CA PRO A 250 -2.95 -7.69 16.40
C PRO A 250 -3.89 -8.08 17.54
N VAL A 251 -5.18 -8.09 17.29
CA VAL A 251 -6.21 -8.36 18.33
C VAL A 251 -5.96 -9.69 19.04
N THR A 252 -5.38 -10.67 18.34
CA THR A 252 -4.91 -11.94 18.91
C THR A 252 -3.82 -11.77 19.99
N PHE A 253 -2.98 -10.75 19.88
CA PHE A 253 -1.96 -10.42 20.90
C PHE A 253 -2.53 -9.67 22.09
N VAL A 254 -3.57 -8.83 21.89
CA VAL A 254 -4.21 -8.10 22.98
C VAL A 254 -4.94 -9.06 23.93
N GLY A 255 -5.54 -10.14 23.41
CA GLY A 255 -6.12 -11.21 24.23
C GLY A 255 -5.08 -11.94 25.08
N GLY A 256 -3.93 -12.26 24.49
CA GLY A 256 -2.82 -12.94 25.20
C GLY A 256 -2.14 -12.04 26.24
N PHE A 257 -1.89 -10.76 25.92
CA PHE A 257 -1.31 -9.81 26.87
C PHE A 257 -2.29 -9.41 27.98
N GLY A 258 -3.57 -9.28 27.66
CA GLY A 258 -4.61 -9.00 28.68
C GLY A 258 -4.69 -10.11 29.72
N VAL A 259 -4.59 -11.39 29.31
CA VAL A 259 -4.56 -12.54 30.23
C VAL A 259 -3.24 -12.59 31.00
N ALA A 260 -2.10 -12.29 30.38
CA ALA A 260 -0.80 -12.25 31.05
C ALA A 260 -0.71 -11.08 32.06
N LEU A 261 -1.25 -9.89 31.72
CA LEU A 261 -1.29 -8.76 32.66
C LEU A 261 -2.28 -9.00 33.80
N ALA A 262 -3.43 -9.61 33.55
CA ALA A 262 -4.38 -10.01 34.57
C ALA A 262 -3.79 -11.09 35.49
N GLY A 263 -3.04 -12.04 34.91
CA GLY A 263 -2.28 -13.04 35.67
C GLY A 263 -1.17 -12.44 36.52
N ALA A 264 -0.38 -11.51 35.97
CA ALA A 264 0.68 -10.81 36.70
C ALA A 264 0.13 -9.91 37.84
N VAL A 265 -0.98 -9.23 37.61
CA VAL A 265 -1.65 -8.42 38.64
C VAL A 265 -2.28 -9.30 39.71
N ALA A 266 -2.80 -10.48 39.36
CA ALA A 266 -3.35 -11.42 40.34
C ALA A 266 -2.23 -12.07 41.19
N VAL A 267 -1.07 -12.36 40.62
CA VAL A 267 0.11 -12.87 41.37
C VAL A 267 0.70 -11.79 42.25
N ALA A 268 0.86 -10.55 41.74
CA ALA A 268 1.36 -9.43 42.52
C ALA A 268 0.42 -9.07 43.71
N ARG A 269 -0.90 -9.16 43.53
CA ARG A 269 -1.86 -8.98 44.60
C ARG A 269 -1.85 -10.09 45.64
N ARG A 270 -1.43 -11.28 45.31
CA ARG A 270 -1.27 -12.41 46.24
C ARG A 270 -0.02 -12.28 47.10
N GLU A 271 1.05 -11.69 46.59
CA GLU A 271 2.31 -11.53 47.34
C GLU A 271 2.39 -10.26 48.16
N VAL A 272 1.56 -9.25 47.89
CA VAL A 272 1.54 -7.97 48.66
C VAL A 272 0.50 -7.97 49.81
N ALA A 273 -0.19 -9.06 50.03
CA ALA A 273 -1.19 -9.17 51.13
C ALA A 273 -0.63 -9.67 52.47
N PHE A 274 0.69 -9.69 52.68
CA PHE A 274 1.31 -9.99 53.95
C PHE A 274 2.54 -9.11 54.20
N GLY A 275 2.31 -7.98 54.83
CA GLY A 275 3.31 -7.14 55.41
C GLY A 275 2.65 -6.03 56.19
#